data_e2e380dd79b35baf672bb62230755429
#
_entry.id   e2e380dd79b35baf672bb62230755429
#
_cell.length_a   1.000
_cell.length_b   1.000
_cell.length_c   1.000
_cell.angle_alpha   90.00
_cell.angle_beta   90.00
_cell.angle_gamma   90.00
#
_symmetry.space_group_name_H-M   'P 1'
#
loop_
_entity.id
_entity.type
_entity.pdbx_description
1 polymer ?
#
loop_
_entity_poly.entity_id
_entity_poly.type
_entity_poly.pdbx_seq_one_letter_code
_entity_poly.pdbx_strand_id
1 'polypeptide(L)'
;MSENTTAKKTGVDKLIDGIEKVCNKLPPPAILFCWLFLITAIIGCIFSVMGVALTNPASGEVVTSANLFSKDGVDWILGNMVKNFTGFAPLGLVITMTLGIGICEESGMLISMLNSSLKNVPAAMIPYVIAFVGTVGNIASDTAMVVIPPLAAIVYMGVGKHPVVGMMVGYAGAQAGFTANLMVAGTDTLLQGLTNDAIKAFIPDTTFQVDPTCNWFFMIFSTFLCAAVIGFCSVHMIEPRFGKYEGAGEAKLEEVTPQQKKGLNAAGLTAIIYIIIIAIGFFTGLLSGENGAFIGSPLLKGLIPILFVLFCLCGLAYGFTAGTFKNAVDVNKAMSKQMAAMGSYVLFCFFCGQFQGLFNWTKLGTLLAIAGADGLEAAGFTGIPLCVAFIVLCSFVNIFVSSGSAKWAIFAPIFVPMFMLLGYHPGFTQLLYRIGDSPFNCWTPMSAYIWMILSVAQTKYVPDLKIGTLISNMIPMSIVLQIAWIIVVVIWMSIGLPFGPGVGVALPAGIL
;
A
#
# COMPACT_ATOMS: atom_id res chain seq x y z
N MET A 1 37.66 12.01 29.77
CA MET A 1 37.99 10.60 29.57
C MET A 1 36.76 9.80 29.93
N SER A 2 35.92 9.51 28.96
CA SER A 2 34.75 8.64 29.12
C SER A 2 35.01 7.37 28.32
N GLU A 3 35.11 6.27 29.05
CA GLU A 3 35.32 4.93 28.52
C GLU A 3 34.22 4.57 27.48
N ASN A 4 34.70 4.33 26.27
CA ASN A 4 33.92 3.69 25.21
C ASN A 4 33.63 2.24 25.61
N THR A 5 32.59 1.99 26.36
CA THR A 5 32.02 0.66 26.56
C THR A 5 31.40 0.21 25.23
N THR A 6 32.19 -0.46 24.41
CA THR A 6 31.69 -1.24 23.26
C THR A 6 30.79 -2.37 23.82
N ALA A 7 29.52 -2.08 24.02
CA ALA A 7 28.52 -3.09 24.32
C ALA A 7 28.59 -4.18 23.24
N LYS A 8 28.82 -5.44 23.61
CA LYS A 8 28.83 -6.57 22.69
C LYS A 8 27.51 -6.57 21.92
N LYS A 9 27.59 -6.37 20.57
CA LYS A 9 26.44 -6.45 19.70
C LYS A 9 25.75 -7.79 19.88
N THR A 10 24.45 -7.75 20.14
CA THR A 10 23.62 -8.96 20.23
C THR A 10 23.50 -9.65 18.89
N GLY A 11 23.05 -10.91 18.83
CA GLY A 11 22.79 -11.60 17.57
C GLY A 11 21.77 -10.86 16.70
N VAL A 12 20.82 -10.18 17.33
CA VAL A 12 19.81 -9.34 16.65
C VAL A 12 20.47 -8.10 16.02
N ASP A 13 21.39 -7.43 16.70
CA ASP A 13 22.12 -6.27 16.15
C ASP A 13 22.92 -6.65 14.90
N LYS A 14 23.57 -7.83 14.91
CA LYS A 14 24.30 -8.34 13.75
C LYS A 14 23.38 -8.67 12.56
N LEU A 15 22.21 -9.21 12.81
CA LEU A 15 21.19 -9.47 11.79
C LEU A 15 20.72 -8.16 11.16
N ILE A 16 20.43 -7.15 11.99
CA ILE A 16 19.98 -5.82 11.54
C ILE A 16 21.09 -5.16 10.72
N ASP A 17 22.34 -5.15 11.20
CA ASP A 17 23.49 -4.60 10.45
C ASP A 17 23.67 -5.33 9.11
N GLY A 18 23.46 -6.65 9.07
CA GLY A 18 23.52 -7.46 7.86
C GLY A 18 22.42 -7.05 6.85
N ILE A 19 21.19 -6.94 7.31
CA ILE A 19 20.05 -6.49 6.51
C ILE A 19 20.30 -5.08 6.00
N GLU A 20 20.67 -4.14 6.88
CA GLU A 20 20.98 -2.76 6.50
C GLU A 20 22.08 -2.68 5.43
N LYS A 21 23.18 -3.44 5.60
CA LYS A 21 24.28 -3.45 4.64
C LYS A 21 23.88 -3.98 3.25
N VAL A 22 23.01 -4.97 3.19
CA VAL A 22 22.46 -5.50 1.93
C VAL A 22 21.49 -4.49 1.32
N CYS A 23 20.61 -3.97 2.13
CA CYS A 23 19.56 -3.05 1.72
C CYS A 23 20.11 -1.71 1.20
N ASN A 24 21.16 -1.18 1.84
CA ASN A 24 21.83 0.06 1.40
C ASN A 24 22.53 -0.07 0.03
N LYS A 25 22.67 -1.29 -0.50
CA LYS A 25 23.19 -1.52 -1.86
C LYS A 25 22.10 -1.57 -2.93
N LEU A 26 20.83 -1.65 -2.53
CA LEU A 26 19.72 -1.64 -3.49
C LEU A 26 19.56 -0.23 -4.07
N PRO A 27 19.47 -0.12 -5.40
CA PRO A 27 19.26 1.17 -6.04
C PRO A 27 17.85 1.72 -5.77
N PRO A 28 17.63 3.04 -5.94
CA PRO A 28 16.29 3.62 -5.93
C PRO A 28 15.33 2.90 -6.90
N PRO A 29 14.01 2.88 -6.64
CA PRO A 29 13.05 2.10 -7.45
C PRO A 29 13.15 2.32 -8.95
N ALA A 30 13.29 3.56 -9.42
CA ALA A 30 13.45 3.86 -10.84
C ALA A 30 14.67 3.15 -11.46
N ILE A 31 15.81 3.16 -10.75
CA ILE A 31 17.05 2.48 -11.21
C ILE A 31 16.89 0.96 -11.13
N LEU A 32 16.18 0.45 -10.11
CA LEU A 32 15.86 -0.98 -10.01
C LEU A 32 15.10 -1.46 -11.26
N PHE A 33 14.08 -0.71 -11.70
CA PHE A 33 13.32 -1.06 -12.92
C PHE A 33 14.15 -0.92 -14.20
N CYS A 34 15.12 -0.03 -14.24
CA CYS A 34 16.09 0.03 -15.33
C CYS A 34 16.92 -1.27 -15.42
N TRP A 35 17.42 -1.78 -14.28
CA TRP A 35 18.10 -3.07 -14.23
C TRP A 35 17.18 -4.25 -14.58
N LEU A 36 15.95 -4.26 -14.09
CA LEU A 36 14.95 -5.29 -14.42
C LEU A 36 14.61 -5.29 -15.91
N PHE A 37 14.53 -4.12 -16.55
CA PHE A 37 14.39 -4.00 -18.00
C PHE A 37 15.54 -4.69 -18.75
N LEU A 38 16.78 -4.41 -18.37
CA LEU A 38 17.98 -5.02 -18.98
C LEU A 38 18.02 -6.54 -18.73
N ILE A 39 17.75 -7.00 -17.52
CA ILE A 39 17.68 -8.42 -17.17
C ILE A 39 16.60 -9.12 -18.02
N THR A 40 15.42 -8.52 -18.14
CA THR A 40 14.33 -9.04 -18.97
C THR A 40 14.73 -9.15 -20.44
N ALA A 41 15.42 -8.13 -20.97
CA ALA A 41 15.93 -8.15 -22.34
C ALA A 41 16.91 -9.32 -22.57
N ILE A 42 17.83 -9.54 -21.62
CA ILE A 42 18.82 -10.62 -21.70
C ILE A 42 18.14 -11.98 -21.59
N ILE A 43 17.26 -12.20 -20.60
CA ILE A 43 16.57 -13.48 -20.42
C ILE A 43 15.65 -13.76 -21.62
N GLY A 44 14.92 -12.76 -22.12
CA GLY A 44 14.08 -12.89 -23.31
C GLY A 44 14.88 -13.32 -24.54
N CYS A 45 16.07 -12.72 -24.74
CA CYS A 45 16.99 -13.12 -25.80
C CYS A 45 17.44 -14.57 -25.64
N ILE A 46 17.88 -14.97 -24.42
CA ILE A 46 18.32 -16.36 -24.14
C ILE A 46 17.19 -17.35 -24.43
N PHE A 47 15.98 -17.11 -23.94
CA PHE A 47 14.82 -17.99 -24.15
C PHE A 47 14.45 -18.07 -25.64
N SER A 48 14.50 -16.95 -26.36
CA SER A 48 14.27 -16.90 -27.80
C SER A 48 15.29 -17.73 -28.56
N VAL A 49 16.59 -17.61 -28.25
CA VAL A 49 17.68 -18.35 -28.91
C VAL A 49 17.60 -19.85 -28.56
N MET A 50 17.24 -20.19 -27.32
CA MET A 50 17.05 -21.58 -26.89
C MET A 50 15.77 -22.24 -27.45
N GLY A 51 14.89 -21.46 -28.08
CA GLY A 51 13.62 -21.97 -28.63
C GLY A 51 12.64 -22.44 -27.53
N VAL A 52 12.67 -21.81 -26.35
CA VAL A 52 11.73 -22.15 -25.26
C VAL A 52 10.31 -21.88 -25.71
N ALA A 53 9.47 -22.91 -25.70
CA ALA A 53 8.08 -22.87 -26.10
C ALA A 53 7.22 -23.64 -25.10
N LEU A 54 6.14 -23.03 -24.61
CA LEU A 54 5.15 -23.63 -23.73
C LEU A 54 3.76 -23.39 -24.27
N THR A 55 2.86 -24.35 -24.10
CA THR A 55 1.45 -24.17 -24.51
C THR A 55 0.70 -23.47 -23.40
N ASN A 56 0.05 -22.34 -23.72
CA ASN A 56 -0.82 -21.66 -22.77
C ASN A 56 -2.12 -22.47 -22.59
N PRO A 57 -2.41 -22.99 -21.37
CA PRO A 57 -3.62 -23.79 -21.15
C PRO A 57 -4.92 -23.02 -21.38
N ALA A 58 -4.90 -21.68 -21.23
CA ALA A 58 -6.09 -20.85 -21.39
C ALA A 58 -6.47 -20.61 -22.87
N SER A 59 -5.48 -20.46 -23.75
CA SER A 59 -5.74 -20.16 -25.17
C SER A 59 -5.41 -21.32 -26.12
N GLY A 60 -4.67 -22.33 -25.65
CA GLY A 60 -4.14 -23.42 -26.49
C GLY A 60 -2.99 -22.98 -27.41
N GLU A 61 -2.56 -21.74 -27.36
CA GLU A 61 -1.49 -21.21 -28.20
C GLU A 61 -0.10 -21.57 -27.66
N VAL A 62 0.85 -21.80 -28.58
CA VAL A 62 2.26 -21.95 -28.23
C VAL A 62 2.90 -20.59 -28.00
N VAL A 63 3.35 -20.35 -26.78
CA VAL A 63 4.01 -19.11 -26.37
C VAL A 63 5.51 -19.27 -26.47
N THR A 64 6.16 -18.35 -27.19
CA THR A 64 7.62 -18.26 -27.32
C THR A 64 8.10 -16.89 -26.88
N SER A 65 9.35 -16.78 -26.42
CA SER A 65 9.93 -15.51 -26.04
C SER A 65 10.37 -14.69 -27.24
N ALA A 66 10.06 -13.38 -27.24
CA ALA A 66 10.57 -12.44 -28.24
C ALA A 66 11.96 -11.91 -27.84
N ASN A 67 12.79 -11.55 -28.84
CA ASN A 67 14.15 -11.07 -28.66
C ASN A 67 14.25 -9.56 -28.90
N LEU A 68 14.55 -8.79 -27.85
CA LEU A 68 14.70 -7.33 -27.96
C LEU A 68 15.85 -6.90 -28.88
N PHE A 69 16.90 -7.71 -29.01
CA PHE A 69 18.07 -7.41 -29.82
C PHE A 69 17.89 -7.81 -31.31
N SER A 70 16.69 -8.24 -31.71
CA SER A 70 16.29 -8.43 -33.10
C SER A 70 15.83 -7.11 -33.72
N LYS A 71 15.63 -7.11 -35.06
CA LYS A 71 15.02 -5.97 -35.76
C LYS A 71 13.64 -5.64 -35.21
N ASP A 72 12.82 -6.66 -34.98
CA ASP A 72 11.46 -6.49 -34.43
C ASP A 72 11.50 -5.91 -33.00
N GLY A 73 12.52 -6.28 -32.22
CA GLY A 73 12.74 -5.73 -30.89
C GLY A 73 13.11 -4.25 -30.91
N VAL A 74 13.98 -3.84 -31.83
CA VAL A 74 14.33 -2.42 -32.02
C VAL A 74 13.12 -1.62 -32.49
N ASP A 75 12.35 -2.12 -33.45
CA ASP A 75 11.14 -1.48 -33.93
C ASP A 75 10.11 -1.37 -32.80
N TRP A 76 9.97 -2.43 -31.97
CA TRP A 76 9.07 -2.42 -30.83
C TRP A 76 9.43 -1.34 -29.82
N ILE A 77 10.69 -1.23 -29.37
CA ILE A 77 11.07 -0.27 -28.32
C ILE A 77 10.93 1.17 -28.80
N LEU A 78 11.32 1.46 -30.05
CA LEU A 78 11.18 2.79 -30.63
C LEU A 78 9.73 3.20 -30.81
N GLY A 79 8.85 2.26 -31.17
CA GLY A 79 7.41 2.50 -31.35
C GLY A 79 6.60 2.57 -30.05
N ASN A 80 7.10 2.01 -28.94
CA ASN A 80 6.31 1.84 -27.72
C ASN A 80 6.84 2.58 -26.49
N MET A 81 8.03 3.15 -26.50
CA MET A 81 8.60 3.81 -25.32
C MET A 81 7.66 4.88 -24.71
N VAL A 82 7.08 5.75 -25.54
CA VAL A 82 6.12 6.76 -25.09
C VAL A 82 4.81 6.11 -24.66
N LYS A 83 4.30 5.16 -25.43
CA LYS A 83 3.05 4.45 -25.14
C LYS A 83 3.12 3.65 -23.85
N ASN A 84 4.23 2.97 -23.56
CA ASN A 84 4.46 2.24 -22.32
C ASN A 84 4.38 3.16 -21.11
N PHE A 85 4.84 4.40 -21.22
CA PHE A 85 4.75 5.39 -20.13
C PHE A 85 3.34 5.97 -20.01
N THR A 86 2.78 6.51 -21.10
CA THR A 86 1.48 7.20 -21.05
C THR A 86 0.30 6.24 -20.85
N GLY A 87 0.45 4.99 -21.28
CA GLY A 87 -0.53 3.91 -21.10
C GLY A 87 -0.35 3.12 -19.80
N PHE A 88 0.64 3.46 -18.97
CA PHE A 88 0.82 2.81 -17.67
C PHE A 88 -0.32 3.19 -16.73
N ALA A 89 -1.24 2.24 -16.51
CA ALA A 89 -2.51 2.49 -15.81
C ALA A 89 -2.34 3.21 -14.47
N PRO A 90 -1.38 2.84 -13.59
CA PRO A 90 -1.21 3.49 -12.31
C PRO A 90 -0.86 4.98 -12.40
N LEU A 91 -0.24 5.45 -13.48
CA LEU A 91 0.18 6.86 -13.62
C LEU A 91 -1.01 7.82 -13.45
N GLY A 92 -2.04 7.65 -14.26
CA GLY A 92 -3.23 8.52 -14.22
C GLY A 92 -4.06 8.35 -12.95
N LEU A 93 -4.24 7.09 -12.53
CA LEU A 93 -5.07 6.75 -11.37
C LEU A 93 -4.56 7.40 -10.09
N VAL A 94 -3.27 7.24 -9.80
CA VAL A 94 -2.65 7.74 -8.56
C VAL A 94 -2.53 9.27 -8.58
N ILE A 95 -2.14 9.88 -9.70
CA ILE A 95 -2.06 11.34 -9.82
C ILE A 95 -3.43 11.96 -9.56
N THR A 96 -4.49 11.43 -10.17
CA THR A 96 -5.86 11.94 -9.97
C THR A 96 -6.27 11.85 -8.50
N MET A 97 -6.03 10.70 -7.86
CA MET A 97 -6.41 10.50 -6.47
C MET A 97 -5.62 11.42 -5.53
N THR A 98 -4.30 11.55 -5.74
CA THR A 98 -3.42 12.40 -4.93
C THR A 98 -3.78 13.88 -5.02
N LEU A 99 -4.25 14.37 -6.17
CA LEU A 99 -4.73 15.75 -6.30
C LEU A 99 -5.89 16.04 -5.36
N GLY A 100 -6.86 15.13 -5.26
CA GLY A 100 -8.02 15.30 -4.37
C GLY A 100 -7.61 15.26 -2.88
N ILE A 101 -6.86 14.25 -2.49
CA ILE A 101 -6.37 14.10 -1.12
C ILE A 101 -5.48 15.27 -0.73
N GLY A 102 -4.65 15.76 -1.65
CA GLY A 102 -3.73 16.88 -1.41
C GLY A 102 -4.43 18.19 -1.07
N ILE A 103 -5.62 18.44 -1.60
CA ILE A 103 -6.42 19.61 -1.18
C ILE A 103 -6.86 19.46 0.28
N CYS A 104 -7.27 18.26 0.70
CA CYS A 104 -7.60 17.97 2.11
C CYS A 104 -6.40 18.13 3.04
N GLU A 105 -5.22 17.73 2.59
CA GLU A 105 -3.97 17.84 3.33
C GLU A 105 -3.55 19.30 3.49
N GLU A 106 -3.40 20.01 2.38
CA GLU A 106 -2.93 21.42 2.37
C GLU A 106 -3.93 22.39 3.03
N SER A 107 -5.23 22.04 3.05
CA SER A 107 -6.22 22.79 3.82
C SER A 107 -6.04 22.67 5.34
N GLY A 108 -5.33 21.62 5.83
CA GLY A 108 -5.22 21.26 7.24
C GLY A 108 -6.39 20.42 7.77
N MET A 109 -7.30 19.99 6.89
CA MET A 109 -8.48 19.19 7.27
C MET A 109 -8.07 17.87 7.93
N LEU A 110 -7.10 17.15 7.36
CA LEU A 110 -6.67 15.84 7.87
C LEU A 110 -6.08 15.96 9.29
N ILE A 111 -5.23 16.94 9.54
CA ILE A 111 -4.63 17.19 10.87
C ILE A 111 -5.71 17.55 11.89
N SER A 112 -6.64 18.43 11.53
CA SER A 112 -7.74 18.83 12.41
C SER A 112 -8.68 17.67 12.73
N MET A 113 -8.94 16.80 11.76
CA MET A 113 -9.75 15.59 11.96
C MET A 113 -9.05 14.62 12.93
N LEU A 114 -7.75 14.40 12.78
CA LEU A 114 -6.95 13.57 13.68
C LEU A 114 -6.94 14.13 15.11
N ASN A 115 -6.67 15.42 15.29
CA ASN A 115 -6.68 16.08 16.61
C ASN A 115 -8.05 16.00 17.28
N SER A 116 -9.13 16.17 16.51
CA SER A 116 -10.50 16.07 17.03
C SER A 116 -10.85 14.64 17.49
N SER A 117 -10.37 13.63 16.77
CA SER A 117 -10.64 12.22 17.07
C SER A 117 -9.95 11.72 18.35
N LEU A 118 -8.83 12.32 18.73
CA LEU A 118 -8.01 11.85 19.87
C LEU A 118 -8.33 12.51 21.22
N LYS A 119 -9.08 13.61 21.23
CA LYS A 119 -9.26 14.49 22.41
C LYS A 119 -9.94 13.82 23.62
N ASN A 120 -10.85 12.85 23.42
CA ASN A 120 -11.70 12.29 24.49
C ASN A 120 -11.53 10.78 24.68
N VAL A 121 -10.36 10.23 24.33
CA VAL A 121 -10.10 8.79 24.38
C VAL A 121 -9.60 8.39 25.77
N PRO A 122 -10.19 7.36 26.44
CA PRO A 122 -9.66 6.82 27.71
C PRO A 122 -8.21 6.33 27.55
N ALA A 123 -7.35 6.57 28.56
CA ALA A 123 -5.91 6.23 28.52
C ALA A 123 -5.62 4.78 28.14
N ALA A 124 -6.46 3.83 28.57
CA ALA A 124 -6.32 2.41 28.23
C ALA A 124 -6.59 2.11 26.73
N MET A 125 -7.41 2.92 26.08
CA MET A 125 -7.78 2.74 24.65
C MET A 125 -6.85 3.47 23.71
N ILE A 126 -6.00 4.37 24.20
CA ILE A 126 -5.10 5.19 23.36
C ILE A 126 -4.23 4.36 22.43
N PRO A 127 -3.57 3.25 22.83
CA PRO A 127 -2.77 2.45 21.91
C PRO A 127 -3.59 1.90 20.73
N TYR A 128 -4.81 1.45 20.99
CA TYR A 128 -5.70 0.91 19.99
C TYR A 128 -6.23 2.00 19.03
N VAL A 129 -6.60 3.14 19.59
CA VAL A 129 -7.11 4.27 18.78
C VAL A 129 -6.00 4.86 17.94
N ILE A 130 -4.78 5.01 18.46
CA ILE A 130 -3.63 5.49 17.68
C ILE A 130 -3.28 4.51 16.57
N ALA A 131 -3.26 3.20 16.84
CA ALA A 131 -3.06 2.20 15.82
C ALA A 131 -4.16 2.24 14.74
N PHE A 132 -5.42 2.40 15.15
CA PHE A 132 -6.55 2.57 14.23
C PHE A 132 -6.40 3.83 13.36
N VAL A 133 -6.11 4.98 13.99
CA VAL A 133 -5.89 6.25 13.28
C VAL A 133 -4.69 6.15 12.34
N GLY A 134 -3.61 5.46 12.76
CA GLY A 134 -2.46 5.16 11.93
C GLY A 134 -2.85 4.39 10.67
N THR A 135 -3.61 3.31 10.84
CA THR A 135 -4.07 2.46 9.73
C THR A 135 -4.99 3.22 8.79
N VAL A 136 -6.02 3.92 9.30
CA VAL A 136 -6.94 4.72 8.48
C VAL A 136 -6.23 5.90 7.81
N GLY A 137 -5.18 6.42 8.47
CA GLY A 137 -4.35 7.51 7.93
C GLY A 137 -3.69 7.19 6.59
N ASN A 138 -3.57 5.91 6.22
CA ASN A 138 -3.06 5.48 4.91
C ASN A 138 -3.87 6.01 3.72
N ILE A 139 -5.08 6.51 3.92
CA ILE A 139 -5.81 7.29 2.90
C ILE A 139 -4.98 8.48 2.43
N ALA A 140 -4.23 9.11 3.35
CA ALA A 140 -3.34 10.23 3.06
C ALA A 140 -1.93 9.78 2.62
N SER A 141 -1.75 8.53 2.22
CA SER A 141 -0.47 7.97 1.76
C SER A 141 0.69 8.26 2.73
N ASP A 142 1.80 8.75 2.23
CA ASP A 142 3.04 9.00 2.99
C ASP A 142 2.90 10.04 4.11
N THR A 143 1.94 10.96 4.00
CA THR A 143 1.67 11.99 5.02
C THR A 143 1.32 11.39 6.38
N ALA A 144 0.58 10.28 6.39
CA ALA A 144 0.25 9.58 7.63
C ALA A 144 1.51 9.15 8.40
N MET A 145 2.54 8.69 7.68
CA MET A 145 3.78 8.20 8.24
C MET A 145 4.63 9.32 8.86
N VAL A 146 4.46 10.55 8.39
CA VAL A 146 5.19 11.72 8.87
C VAL A 146 4.45 12.38 10.03
N VAL A 147 3.12 12.47 9.98
CA VAL A 147 2.31 13.26 10.91
C VAL A 147 1.87 12.44 12.14
N ILE A 148 1.45 11.19 11.93
CA ILE A 148 0.83 10.41 13.01
C ILE A 148 1.82 10.03 14.11
N PRO A 149 3.06 9.58 13.84
CA PRO A 149 3.98 9.19 14.91
C PRO A 149 4.35 10.32 15.88
N PRO A 150 4.73 11.54 15.46
CA PRO A 150 4.96 12.65 16.38
C PRO A 150 3.72 13.04 17.18
N LEU A 151 2.54 13.00 16.54
CA LEU A 151 1.27 13.28 17.22
C LEU A 151 0.96 12.22 18.29
N ALA A 152 1.20 10.95 17.98
CA ALA A 152 1.03 9.83 18.89
C ALA A 152 1.96 9.94 20.12
N ALA A 153 3.20 10.46 19.95
CA ALA A 153 4.09 10.74 21.06
C ALA A 153 3.49 11.76 22.04
N ILE A 154 2.91 12.84 21.50
CA ILE A 154 2.26 13.89 22.30
C ILE A 154 1.07 13.31 23.09
N VAL A 155 0.24 12.49 22.44
CA VAL A 155 -0.91 11.83 23.09
C VAL A 155 -0.47 10.89 24.20
N TYR A 156 0.58 10.08 23.96
CA TYR A 156 1.13 9.19 24.99
C TYR A 156 1.67 9.94 26.20
N MET A 157 2.40 11.04 25.98
CA MET A 157 2.86 11.90 27.07
C MET A 157 1.70 12.51 27.86
N GLY A 158 0.66 12.96 27.18
CA GLY A 158 -0.53 13.53 27.81
C GLY A 158 -1.27 12.56 28.76
N VAL A 159 -1.02 11.26 28.65
CA VAL A 159 -1.57 10.22 29.54
C VAL A 159 -0.50 9.54 30.40
N GLY A 160 0.68 10.15 30.52
CA GLY A 160 1.77 9.65 31.38
C GLY A 160 2.49 8.39 30.84
N LYS A 161 2.36 8.11 29.53
CA LYS A 161 3.04 7.00 28.85
C LYS A 161 4.28 7.48 28.09
N HIS A 162 5.16 6.55 27.75
CA HIS A 162 6.43 6.86 27.09
C HIS A 162 6.22 7.32 25.61
N PRO A 163 6.68 8.52 25.19
CA PRO A 163 6.41 9.11 23.87
C PRO A 163 6.95 8.26 22.71
N VAL A 164 8.13 7.63 22.87
CA VAL A 164 8.71 6.77 21.83
C VAL A 164 7.82 5.56 21.54
N VAL A 165 7.13 5.03 22.57
CA VAL A 165 6.14 3.95 22.34
C VAL A 165 4.98 4.48 21.50
N GLY A 166 4.47 5.67 21.83
CA GLY A 166 3.43 6.32 21.02
C GLY A 166 3.85 6.47 19.55
N MET A 167 5.08 6.93 19.31
CA MET A 167 5.63 7.04 17.95
C MET A 167 5.66 5.69 17.25
N MET A 168 6.12 4.62 17.93
CA MET A 168 6.16 3.27 17.35
C MET A 168 4.78 2.76 17.01
N VAL A 169 3.77 2.99 17.86
CA VAL A 169 2.39 2.55 17.62
C VAL A 169 1.75 3.31 16.45
N GLY A 170 1.93 4.63 16.41
CA GLY A 170 1.44 5.45 15.28
C GLY A 170 2.08 5.05 13.96
N TYR A 171 3.38 4.80 13.99
CA TYR A 171 4.14 4.35 12.84
C TYR A 171 3.74 2.93 12.40
N ALA A 172 3.58 2.01 13.34
CA ALA A 172 3.14 0.66 13.04
C ALA A 172 1.73 0.67 12.43
N GLY A 173 0.81 1.48 12.95
CA GLY A 173 -0.51 1.66 12.33
C GLY A 173 -0.40 2.10 10.88
N ALA A 174 0.42 3.13 10.60
CA ALA A 174 0.59 3.66 9.26
C ALA A 174 1.37 2.72 8.32
N GLN A 175 2.37 1.99 8.81
CA GLN A 175 3.24 1.16 7.99
C GLN A 175 2.84 -0.32 7.96
N ALA A 176 2.59 -0.93 9.11
CA ALA A 176 2.18 -2.34 9.15
C ALA A 176 0.72 -2.53 8.75
N GLY A 177 -0.13 -1.52 8.95
CA GLY A 177 -1.47 -1.46 8.41
C GLY A 177 -1.56 -0.86 6.99
N PHE A 178 -0.47 -0.70 6.28
CA PHE A 178 -0.32 0.11 5.07
C PHE A 178 -1.39 -0.12 3.99
N THR A 179 -1.87 -1.32 3.80
CA THR A 179 -2.91 -1.61 2.81
C THR A 179 -4.30 -1.80 3.41
N ALA A 180 -4.45 -1.81 4.74
CA ALA A 180 -5.76 -1.89 5.39
C ALA A 180 -6.40 -0.49 5.47
N ASN A 181 -7.67 -0.39 5.09
CA ASN A 181 -8.39 0.88 5.10
C ASN A 181 -9.91 0.69 5.16
N LEU A 182 -10.61 1.70 5.64
CA LEU A 182 -12.09 1.74 5.62
C LEU A 182 -12.63 2.19 4.27
N MET A 183 -11.85 2.94 3.52
CA MET A 183 -12.20 3.49 2.20
C MET A 183 -11.16 3.07 1.18
N VAL A 184 -11.54 3.08 -0.09
CA VAL A 184 -10.60 2.90 -1.18
C VAL A 184 -9.62 4.06 -1.21
N ALA A 185 -8.33 3.74 -1.22
CA ALA A 185 -7.22 4.68 -1.24
C ALA A 185 -6.44 4.63 -2.56
N GLY A 186 -5.46 5.51 -2.71
CA GLY A 186 -4.58 5.53 -3.88
C GLY A 186 -3.84 4.21 -4.11
N THR A 187 -3.45 3.52 -3.04
CA THR A 187 -2.81 2.19 -3.11
C THR A 187 -3.72 1.12 -3.70
N ASP A 188 -5.03 1.14 -3.41
CA ASP A 188 -5.98 0.17 -3.96
C ASP A 188 -6.06 0.30 -5.49
N THR A 189 -6.11 1.54 -5.97
CA THR A 189 -6.18 1.85 -7.40
C THR A 189 -4.89 1.49 -8.13
N LEU A 190 -3.75 1.72 -7.48
CA LEU A 190 -2.44 1.38 -8.02
C LEU A 190 -2.26 -0.13 -8.16
N LEU A 191 -2.55 -0.89 -7.11
CA LEU A 191 -2.43 -2.35 -7.13
C LEU A 191 -3.42 -2.98 -8.12
N GLN A 192 -4.65 -2.48 -8.15
CA GLN A 192 -5.67 -2.90 -9.12
C GLN A 192 -5.21 -2.67 -10.57
N GLY A 193 -4.64 -1.50 -10.88
CA GLY A 193 -4.10 -1.20 -12.21
C GLY A 193 -3.02 -2.21 -12.64
N LEU A 194 -2.05 -2.48 -11.76
CA LEU A 194 -1.00 -3.47 -11.99
C LEU A 194 -1.54 -4.90 -12.16
N THR A 195 -2.57 -5.25 -11.38
CA THR A 195 -3.23 -6.55 -11.49
C THR A 195 -3.94 -6.70 -12.84
N ASN A 196 -4.65 -5.67 -13.28
CA ASN A 196 -5.33 -5.68 -14.57
C ASN A 196 -4.36 -5.67 -15.76
N ASP A 197 -3.22 -5.00 -15.65
CA ASP A 197 -2.16 -5.07 -16.65
C ASP A 197 -1.61 -6.50 -16.76
N ALA A 198 -1.45 -7.21 -15.65
CA ALA A 198 -1.02 -8.61 -15.64
C ALA A 198 -2.09 -9.55 -16.24
N ILE A 199 -3.37 -9.33 -15.95
CA ILE A 199 -4.48 -10.10 -16.55
C ILE A 199 -4.48 -9.91 -18.08
N LYS A 200 -4.41 -8.67 -18.57
CA LYS A 200 -4.38 -8.36 -20.00
C LYS A 200 -3.14 -8.91 -20.71
N ALA A 201 -2.00 -8.91 -20.05
CA ALA A 201 -0.78 -9.50 -20.61
C ALA A 201 -0.91 -11.02 -20.80
N PHE A 202 -1.63 -11.69 -19.90
CA PHE A 202 -1.85 -13.13 -19.95
C PHE A 202 -3.01 -13.52 -20.88
N ILE A 203 -4.11 -12.74 -20.89
CA ILE A 203 -5.27 -12.94 -21.76
C ILE A 203 -5.56 -11.62 -22.51
N PRO A 204 -4.94 -11.38 -23.68
CA PRO A 204 -4.99 -10.08 -24.36
C PRO A 204 -6.39 -9.57 -24.71
N ASP A 205 -7.30 -10.46 -25.08
CA ASP A 205 -8.65 -10.11 -25.55
C ASP A 205 -9.72 -10.15 -24.43
N THR A 206 -9.28 -10.30 -23.18
CA THR A 206 -10.22 -10.38 -22.06
C THR A 206 -10.86 -9.04 -21.74
N THR A 207 -12.16 -9.07 -21.45
CA THR A 207 -12.88 -7.94 -20.81
C THR A 207 -12.91 -8.05 -19.30
N PHE A 208 -12.42 -9.16 -18.75
CA PHE A 208 -12.38 -9.40 -17.32
C PHE A 208 -11.36 -8.47 -16.64
N GLN A 209 -11.79 -7.79 -15.59
CA GLN A 209 -10.98 -6.87 -14.81
C GLN A 209 -11.38 -6.95 -13.34
N VAL A 210 -10.45 -6.64 -12.44
CA VAL A 210 -10.75 -6.43 -11.03
C VAL A 210 -11.01 -4.94 -10.77
N ASP A 211 -11.97 -4.65 -9.90
CA ASP A 211 -12.28 -3.28 -9.47
C ASP A 211 -11.36 -2.83 -8.32
N PRO A 212 -11.20 -1.52 -8.07
CA PRO A 212 -10.43 -1.01 -6.93
C PRO A 212 -10.92 -1.52 -5.57
N THR A 213 -12.18 -1.96 -5.51
CA THR A 213 -12.82 -2.52 -4.31
C THR A 213 -12.61 -4.03 -4.13
N CYS A 214 -11.79 -4.68 -4.97
CA CYS A 214 -11.64 -6.15 -4.99
C CYS A 214 -11.22 -6.76 -3.64
N ASN A 215 -10.60 -5.98 -2.76
CA ASN A 215 -10.20 -6.43 -1.42
C ASN A 215 -10.93 -5.68 -0.28
N TRP A 216 -11.91 -4.84 -0.58
CA TRP A 216 -12.45 -3.84 0.33
C TRP A 216 -13.04 -4.42 1.61
N PHE A 217 -13.83 -5.48 1.52
CA PHE A 217 -14.47 -6.09 2.71
C PHE A 217 -13.45 -6.64 3.70
N PHE A 218 -12.44 -7.34 3.17
CA PHE A 218 -11.35 -7.86 3.98
C PHE A 218 -10.48 -6.73 4.57
N MET A 219 -10.25 -5.64 3.83
CA MET A 219 -9.46 -4.50 4.29
C MET A 219 -10.18 -3.69 5.38
N ILE A 220 -11.51 -3.55 5.32
CA ILE A 220 -12.30 -2.98 6.42
C ILE A 220 -12.07 -3.79 7.70
N PHE A 221 -12.25 -5.12 7.64
CA PHE A 221 -12.01 -5.98 8.80
C PHE A 221 -10.56 -5.89 9.28
N SER A 222 -9.61 -5.90 8.36
CA SER A 222 -8.18 -5.80 8.63
C SER A 222 -7.81 -4.51 9.36
N THR A 223 -8.51 -3.41 9.12
CA THR A 223 -8.28 -2.13 9.81
C THR A 223 -8.51 -2.29 11.33
N PHE A 224 -9.56 -2.97 11.72
CA PHE A 224 -9.84 -3.25 13.15
C PHE A 224 -8.89 -4.32 13.70
N LEU A 225 -8.54 -5.32 12.92
CA LEU A 225 -7.54 -6.33 13.30
C LEU A 225 -6.18 -5.69 13.56
N CYS A 226 -5.70 -4.83 12.67
CA CYS A 226 -4.44 -4.10 12.84
C CYS A 226 -4.47 -3.25 14.12
N ALA A 227 -5.55 -2.49 14.34
CA ALA A 227 -5.72 -1.67 15.53
C ALA A 227 -5.68 -2.53 16.82
N ALA A 228 -6.39 -3.66 16.83
CA ALA A 228 -6.43 -4.57 17.97
C ALA A 228 -5.07 -5.21 18.26
N VAL A 229 -4.41 -5.76 17.23
CA VAL A 229 -3.13 -6.46 17.40
C VAL A 229 -2.00 -5.49 17.74
N ILE A 230 -1.88 -4.36 17.04
CA ILE A 230 -0.85 -3.34 17.31
C ILE A 230 -1.05 -2.75 18.71
N GLY A 231 -2.29 -2.40 19.08
CA GLY A 231 -2.63 -1.92 20.41
C GLY A 231 -2.32 -2.94 21.50
N PHE A 232 -2.68 -4.21 21.31
CA PHE A 232 -2.36 -5.30 22.22
C PHE A 232 -0.84 -5.47 22.41
N CYS A 233 -0.09 -5.53 21.31
CA CYS A 233 1.37 -5.64 21.34
C CYS A 233 2.02 -4.42 22.01
N SER A 234 1.49 -3.22 21.80
CA SER A 234 1.95 -2.01 22.50
C SER A 234 1.86 -2.18 24.01
N VAL A 235 0.67 -2.51 24.50
CA VAL A 235 0.41 -2.61 25.94
C VAL A 235 1.19 -3.72 26.61
N HIS A 236 1.29 -4.91 26.00
CA HIS A 236 1.83 -6.09 26.63
C HIS A 236 3.30 -6.38 26.30
N MET A 237 3.81 -5.87 25.16
CA MET A 237 5.16 -6.20 24.72
C MET A 237 6.11 -4.99 24.71
N ILE A 238 5.61 -3.79 24.34
CA ILE A 238 6.47 -2.62 24.12
C ILE A 238 6.47 -1.71 25.35
N GLU A 239 5.31 -1.28 25.86
CA GLU A 239 5.21 -0.39 27.04
C GLU A 239 5.99 -0.91 28.25
N PRO A 240 5.95 -2.22 28.62
CA PRO A 240 6.71 -2.73 29.77
C PRO A 240 8.23 -2.58 29.62
N ARG A 241 8.76 -2.51 28.39
CA ARG A 241 10.20 -2.36 28.14
C ARG A 241 10.70 -0.93 28.26
N PHE A 242 9.83 0.04 28.01
CA PHE A 242 10.18 1.46 28.06
C PHE A 242 9.91 2.10 29.43
N GLY A 243 9.01 1.53 30.22
CA GLY A 243 8.62 2.10 31.51
C GLY A 243 7.91 3.45 31.40
N LYS A 244 7.91 4.20 32.52
CA LYS A 244 7.37 5.56 32.56
C LYS A 244 8.39 6.54 31.99
N TYR A 245 7.92 7.56 31.30
CA TYR A 245 8.77 8.63 30.82
C TYR A 245 9.04 9.65 31.94
N GLU A 246 10.32 9.85 32.28
CA GLU A 246 10.76 10.78 33.33
C GLU A 246 11.21 12.14 32.79
N GLY A 247 11.09 12.37 31.47
CA GLY A 247 11.49 13.64 30.84
C GLY A 247 10.52 14.79 31.12
N ALA A 248 11.07 15.99 31.24
CA ALA A 248 10.28 17.21 31.40
C ALA A 248 9.60 17.57 30.07
N GLY A 249 8.29 17.47 30.00
CA GLY A 249 7.50 17.92 28.86
C GLY A 249 6.01 17.84 29.12
N GLU A 250 5.37 18.98 29.41
CA GLU A 250 3.92 19.08 29.26
C GLU A 250 3.60 19.21 27.76
N ALA A 251 3.33 18.08 27.11
CA ALA A 251 2.81 18.13 25.76
C ALA A 251 1.28 18.22 25.81
N LYS A 252 0.74 19.33 25.35
CA LYS A 252 -0.70 19.48 25.12
C LYS A 252 -0.96 19.25 23.62
N LEU A 253 -1.93 18.39 23.31
CA LEU A 253 -2.53 18.33 21.98
C LEU A 253 -3.01 19.75 21.60
N GLU A 254 -2.66 20.20 20.40
CA GLU A 254 -3.21 21.45 19.89
C GLU A 254 -4.73 21.33 19.85
N GLU A 255 -5.41 22.19 20.60
CA GLU A 255 -6.86 22.19 20.58
C GLU A 255 -7.36 22.65 19.22
N VAL A 256 -8.28 21.87 18.66
CA VAL A 256 -8.97 22.26 17.45
C VAL A 256 -9.70 23.57 17.70
N THR A 257 -9.28 24.65 17.02
CA THR A 257 -9.88 25.96 17.18
C THR A 257 -11.36 25.96 16.79
N PRO A 258 -12.18 26.89 17.32
CA PRO A 258 -13.59 26.99 16.91
C PRO A 258 -13.77 27.13 15.40
N GLN A 259 -12.82 27.77 14.72
CA GLN A 259 -12.84 27.95 13.28
C GLN A 259 -12.52 26.65 12.52
N GLN A 260 -11.53 25.88 12.98
CA GLN A 260 -11.24 24.56 12.45
C GLN A 260 -12.42 23.59 12.66
N LYS A 261 -13.10 23.67 13.82
CA LYS A 261 -14.30 22.87 14.09
C LYS A 261 -15.44 23.21 13.14
N LYS A 262 -15.66 24.51 12.84
CA LYS A 262 -16.60 24.93 11.79
C LYS A 262 -16.20 24.38 10.43
N GLY A 263 -14.90 24.38 10.10
CA GLY A 263 -14.35 23.79 8.88
C GLY A 263 -14.65 22.28 8.79
N LEU A 264 -14.40 21.50 9.88
CA LEU A 264 -14.72 20.09 9.92
C LEU A 264 -16.23 19.81 9.74
N ASN A 265 -17.09 20.62 10.34
CA ASN A 265 -18.52 20.51 10.17
C ASN A 265 -18.95 20.79 8.72
N ALA A 266 -18.36 21.82 8.09
CA ALA A 266 -18.62 22.16 6.68
C ALA A 266 -18.15 21.01 5.75
N ALA A 267 -16.97 20.46 5.97
CA ALA A 267 -16.47 19.32 5.22
C ALA A 267 -17.38 18.09 5.40
N GLY A 268 -17.77 17.77 6.64
CA GLY A 268 -18.68 16.67 6.95
C GLY A 268 -20.06 16.83 6.27
N LEU A 269 -20.64 18.02 6.32
CA LEU A 269 -21.90 18.32 5.62
C LEU A 269 -21.74 18.16 4.09
N THR A 270 -20.65 18.64 3.54
CA THR A 270 -20.33 18.52 2.10
C THR A 270 -20.19 17.04 1.71
N ALA A 271 -19.51 16.23 2.53
CA ALA A 271 -19.39 14.80 2.30
C ALA A 271 -20.78 14.11 2.30
N ILE A 272 -21.64 14.42 3.28
CA ILE A 272 -22.99 13.84 3.38
C ILE A 272 -23.82 14.22 2.14
N ILE A 273 -23.83 15.49 1.75
CA ILE A 273 -24.56 15.97 0.56
C ILE A 273 -24.05 15.24 -0.70
N TYR A 274 -22.74 15.14 -0.87
CA TYR A 274 -22.16 14.47 -2.01
C TYR A 274 -22.50 12.98 -2.06
N ILE A 275 -22.41 12.28 -0.93
CA ILE A 275 -22.79 10.86 -0.83
C ILE A 275 -24.29 10.67 -1.18
N ILE A 276 -25.15 11.57 -0.73
CA ILE A 276 -26.59 11.53 -1.08
C ILE A 276 -26.77 11.72 -2.60
N ILE A 277 -26.07 12.64 -3.24
CA ILE A 277 -26.12 12.84 -4.69
C ILE A 277 -25.68 11.58 -5.45
N ILE A 278 -24.60 10.95 -5.03
CA ILE A 278 -24.11 9.69 -5.61
C ILE A 278 -25.13 8.56 -5.39
N ALA A 279 -25.74 8.46 -4.20
CA ALA A 279 -26.75 7.47 -3.91
C ALA A 279 -28.01 7.68 -4.79
N ILE A 280 -28.48 8.91 -4.93
CA ILE A 280 -29.58 9.25 -5.85
C ILE A 280 -29.21 8.82 -7.28
N GLY A 281 -28.00 9.15 -7.76
CA GLY A 281 -27.51 8.73 -9.07
C GLY A 281 -27.50 7.21 -9.26
N PHE A 282 -27.20 6.47 -8.20
CA PHE A 282 -27.25 5.00 -8.24
C PHE A 282 -28.69 4.47 -8.30
N PHE A 283 -29.57 4.93 -7.44
CA PHE A 283 -30.96 4.45 -7.37
C PHE A 283 -31.83 4.91 -8.57
N THR A 284 -31.45 6.02 -9.22
CA THR A 284 -32.13 6.46 -10.47
C THR A 284 -31.67 5.73 -11.72
N GLY A 285 -30.67 4.83 -11.61
CA GLY A 285 -30.14 4.08 -12.76
C GLY A 285 -28.99 4.77 -13.47
N LEU A 286 -28.63 6.01 -13.13
CA LEU A 286 -27.53 6.77 -13.76
C LEU A 286 -26.16 6.18 -13.46
N LEU A 287 -25.95 5.67 -12.25
CA LEU A 287 -24.68 5.13 -11.77
C LEU A 287 -24.76 3.63 -11.45
N SER A 288 -25.91 2.97 -11.62
CA SER A 288 -26.03 1.52 -11.47
C SER A 288 -25.68 0.80 -12.76
N GLY A 289 -25.32 -0.48 -12.67
CA GLY A 289 -25.15 -1.38 -13.79
C GLY A 289 -26.51 -1.84 -14.37
N GLU A 290 -26.44 -2.74 -15.33
CA GLU A 290 -27.64 -3.37 -15.90
C GLU A 290 -28.50 -4.01 -14.81
N ASN A 291 -29.82 -3.80 -14.89
CA ASN A 291 -30.77 -4.25 -13.87
C ASN A 291 -30.53 -3.76 -12.43
N GLY A 292 -29.88 -2.61 -12.25
CA GLY A 292 -29.58 -2.05 -10.93
C GLY A 292 -28.38 -2.71 -10.24
N ALA A 293 -27.58 -3.49 -10.97
CA ALA A 293 -26.43 -4.18 -10.39
C ALA A 293 -25.37 -3.20 -9.84
N PHE A 294 -24.81 -3.53 -8.68
CA PHE A 294 -23.70 -2.77 -8.09
C PHE A 294 -22.36 -3.16 -8.72
N ILE A 295 -22.13 -4.46 -8.94
CA ILE A 295 -20.91 -4.99 -9.55
C ILE A 295 -20.89 -4.63 -11.04
N GLY A 296 -19.75 -4.12 -11.51
CA GLY A 296 -19.58 -3.66 -12.90
C GLY A 296 -20.32 -2.35 -13.24
N SER A 297 -20.91 -1.69 -12.23
CA SER A 297 -21.63 -0.42 -12.41
C SER A 297 -20.70 0.74 -12.79
N PRO A 298 -21.22 1.79 -13.44
CA PRO A 298 -20.51 3.06 -13.63
C PRO A 298 -19.99 3.65 -12.32
N LEU A 299 -20.69 3.44 -11.20
CA LEU A 299 -20.25 3.83 -9.86
C LEU A 299 -18.90 3.21 -9.50
N LEU A 300 -18.76 1.88 -9.67
CA LEU A 300 -17.50 1.19 -9.36
C LEU A 300 -16.40 1.52 -10.37
N LYS A 301 -16.72 1.54 -11.66
CA LYS A 301 -15.77 1.90 -12.71
C LYS A 301 -15.27 3.33 -12.59
N GLY A 302 -16.13 4.25 -12.13
CA GLY A 302 -15.85 5.66 -11.91
C GLY A 302 -15.45 6.00 -10.47
N LEU A 303 -15.11 5.02 -9.63
CA LEU A 303 -14.87 5.25 -8.20
C LEU A 303 -13.76 6.28 -7.95
N ILE A 304 -12.67 6.25 -8.71
CA ILE A 304 -11.53 7.17 -8.57
C ILE A 304 -11.93 8.62 -8.83
N PRO A 305 -12.58 8.97 -9.97
CA PRO A 305 -13.11 10.31 -10.17
C PRO A 305 -14.11 10.74 -9.10
N ILE A 306 -14.97 9.83 -8.64
CA ILE A 306 -15.95 10.10 -7.59
C ILE A 306 -15.25 10.45 -6.26
N LEU A 307 -14.24 9.68 -5.86
CA LEU A 307 -13.46 9.96 -4.65
C LEU A 307 -12.61 11.24 -4.79
N PHE A 308 -12.01 11.47 -5.97
CA PHE A 308 -11.30 12.71 -6.26
C PHE A 308 -12.20 13.94 -6.02
N VAL A 309 -13.40 13.95 -6.57
CA VAL A 309 -14.36 15.04 -6.38
C VAL A 309 -14.78 15.17 -4.92
N LEU A 310 -15.03 14.05 -4.23
CA LEU A 310 -15.35 14.05 -2.79
C LEU A 310 -14.26 14.75 -1.97
N PHE A 311 -13.00 14.35 -2.15
CA PHE A 311 -11.88 14.93 -1.41
C PHE A 311 -11.67 16.39 -1.77
N CYS A 312 -11.76 16.75 -3.05
CA CYS A 312 -11.70 18.16 -3.48
C CYS A 312 -12.75 19.01 -2.79
N LEU A 313 -14.03 18.59 -2.83
CA LEU A 313 -15.13 19.35 -2.24
C LEU A 313 -14.98 19.46 -0.72
N CYS A 314 -14.63 18.38 -0.02
CA CYS A 314 -14.43 18.40 1.42
C CYS A 314 -13.24 19.29 1.82
N GLY A 315 -12.10 19.16 1.13
CA GLY A 315 -10.93 19.98 1.39
C GLY A 315 -11.15 21.46 1.11
N LEU A 316 -11.89 21.79 0.04
CA LEU A 316 -12.29 23.18 -0.26
C LEU A 316 -13.25 23.73 0.80
N ALA A 317 -14.29 22.97 1.14
CA ALA A 317 -15.27 23.38 2.16
C ALA A 317 -14.59 23.65 3.51
N TYR A 318 -13.67 22.76 3.92
CA TYR A 318 -12.85 22.98 5.10
C TYR A 318 -11.96 24.20 4.95
N GLY A 319 -11.16 24.28 3.88
CA GLY A 319 -10.13 25.30 3.68
C GLY A 319 -10.69 26.71 3.67
N PHE A 320 -11.80 26.95 2.97
CA PHE A 320 -12.48 28.25 2.97
C PHE A 320 -13.16 28.56 4.31
N THR A 321 -13.76 27.58 4.98
CA THR A 321 -14.42 27.80 6.28
C THR A 321 -13.40 28.00 7.41
N ALA A 322 -12.31 27.23 7.42
CA ALA A 322 -11.23 27.37 8.40
C ALA A 322 -10.32 28.59 8.11
N GLY A 323 -10.42 29.19 6.90
CA GLY A 323 -9.65 30.37 6.51
C GLY A 323 -8.23 30.06 6.04
N THR A 324 -7.88 28.80 5.81
CA THR A 324 -6.60 28.39 5.21
C THR A 324 -6.53 28.71 3.72
N PHE A 325 -7.65 28.60 3.02
CA PHE A 325 -7.80 29.08 1.65
C PHE A 325 -8.60 30.38 1.64
N LYS A 326 -8.09 31.41 0.99
CA LYS A 326 -8.72 32.74 0.85
C LYS A 326 -9.26 32.98 -0.56
N ASN A 327 -8.63 32.35 -1.55
CA ASN A 327 -8.95 32.56 -2.97
C ASN A 327 -8.48 31.34 -3.82
N ALA A 328 -8.78 31.35 -5.11
CA ALA A 328 -8.39 30.34 -6.06
C ALA A 328 -6.86 30.16 -6.20
N VAL A 329 -6.08 31.20 -5.92
CA VAL A 329 -4.62 31.12 -5.99
C VAL A 329 -4.06 30.20 -4.91
N ASP A 330 -4.66 30.24 -3.70
CA ASP A 330 -4.23 29.36 -2.60
C ASP A 330 -4.55 27.89 -2.93
N VAL A 331 -5.71 27.63 -3.51
CA VAL A 331 -6.09 26.30 -4.00
C VAL A 331 -5.13 25.82 -5.08
N ASN A 332 -4.81 26.67 -6.06
CA ASN A 332 -3.86 26.34 -7.12
C ASN A 332 -2.46 26.06 -6.57
N LYS A 333 -1.99 26.81 -5.55
CA LYS A 333 -0.72 26.51 -4.87
C LYS A 333 -0.73 25.16 -4.19
N ALA A 334 -1.83 24.81 -3.49
CA ALA A 334 -2.00 23.52 -2.84
C ALA A 334 -1.90 22.36 -3.86
N MET A 335 -2.63 22.46 -4.97
CA MET A 335 -2.58 21.46 -6.05
C MET A 335 -1.18 21.38 -6.68
N SER A 336 -0.54 22.51 -6.96
CA SER A 336 0.81 22.57 -7.55
C SER A 336 1.86 21.96 -6.63
N LYS A 337 1.75 22.16 -5.31
CA LYS A 337 2.63 21.57 -4.31
C LYS A 337 2.54 20.04 -4.32
N GLN A 338 1.32 19.50 -4.39
CA GLN A 338 1.09 18.06 -4.50
C GLN A 338 1.65 17.48 -5.79
N MET A 339 1.47 18.16 -6.92
CA MET A 339 2.05 17.74 -8.20
C MET A 339 3.58 17.74 -8.16
N ALA A 340 4.20 18.75 -7.54
CA ALA A 340 5.66 18.78 -7.38
C ALA A 340 6.19 17.61 -6.54
N ALA A 341 5.43 17.18 -5.53
CA ALA A 341 5.78 16.00 -4.72
C ALA A 341 5.71 14.68 -5.50
N MET A 342 4.95 14.63 -6.61
CA MET A 342 4.80 13.43 -7.44
C MET A 342 5.97 13.18 -8.41
N GLY A 343 6.98 14.03 -8.47
CA GLY A 343 8.08 13.89 -9.42
C GLY A 343 8.78 12.53 -9.39
N SER A 344 9.10 12.03 -8.20
CA SER A 344 9.72 10.70 -8.03
C SER A 344 8.78 9.56 -8.45
N TYR A 345 7.48 9.71 -8.24
CA TYR A 345 6.48 8.74 -8.66
C TYR A 345 6.35 8.70 -10.19
N VAL A 346 6.33 9.86 -10.86
CA VAL A 346 6.29 9.94 -12.34
C VAL A 346 7.54 9.29 -12.94
N LEU A 347 8.72 9.53 -12.36
CA LEU A 347 9.97 8.87 -12.76
C LEU A 347 9.87 7.35 -12.58
N PHE A 348 9.36 6.87 -11.45
CA PHE A 348 9.10 5.45 -11.22
C PHE A 348 8.16 4.88 -12.28
N CYS A 349 7.04 5.55 -12.59
CA CYS A 349 6.09 5.11 -13.61
C CYS A 349 6.72 4.98 -15.00
N PHE A 350 7.64 5.87 -15.37
CA PHE A 350 8.35 5.77 -16.64
C PHE A 350 9.13 4.46 -16.75
N PHE A 351 10.03 4.18 -15.81
CA PHE A 351 10.86 2.98 -15.87
C PHE A 351 10.07 1.69 -15.61
N CYS A 352 9.10 1.72 -14.71
CA CYS A 352 8.22 0.59 -14.46
C CYS A 352 7.37 0.25 -15.70
N GLY A 353 6.82 1.25 -16.38
CA GLY A 353 6.08 1.07 -17.63
C GLY A 353 6.95 0.46 -18.75
N GLN A 354 8.22 0.87 -18.87
CA GLN A 354 9.15 0.25 -19.84
C GLN A 354 9.41 -1.22 -19.48
N PHE A 355 9.70 -1.51 -18.22
CA PHE A 355 9.91 -2.89 -17.76
C PHE A 355 8.69 -3.76 -18.04
N GLN A 356 7.49 -3.33 -17.64
CA GLN A 356 6.27 -4.11 -17.85
C GLN A 356 5.95 -4.27 -19.34
N GLY A 357 6.11 -3.20 -20.12
CA GLY A 357 5.94 -3.28 -21.58
C GLY A 357 6.85 -4.35 -22.20
N LEU A 358 8.14 -4.35 -21.86
CA LEU A 358 9.09 -5.35 -22.35
C LEU A 358 8.78 -6.76 -21.83
N PHE A 359 8.47 -6.89 -20.53
CA PHE A 359 8.15 -8.17 -19.90
C PHE A 359 6.92 -8.84 -20.55
N ASN A 360 5.91 -8.03 -20.90
CA ASN A 360 4.73 -8.49 -21.61
C ASN A 360 5.04 -8.83 -23.08
N TRP A 361 5.81 -7.98 -23.77
CA TRP A 361 6.18 -8.20 -25.17
C TRP A 361 7.05 -9.44 -25.36
N THR A 362 8.00 -9.69 -24.45
CA THR A 362 8.83 -10.91 -24.45
C THR A 362 8.08 -12.16 -24.01
N LYS A 363 6.83 -12.04 -23.54
CA LYS A 363 6.02 -13.14 -22.99
C LYS A 363 6.67 -13.88 -21.82
N LEU A 364 7.71 -13.33 -21.20
CA LEU A 364 8.41 -13.97 -20.07
C LEU A 364 7.50 -14.20 -18.87
N GLY A 365 6.58 -13.27 -18.58
CA GLY A 365 5.60 -13.44 -17.51
C GLY A 365 4.72 -14.67 -17.72
N THR A 366 4.19 -14.84 -18.93
CA THR A 366 3.35 -15.99 -19.31
C THR A 366 4.14 -17.30 -19.23
N LEU A 367 5.38 -17.35 -19.77
CA LEU A 367 6.23 -18.53 -19.71
C LEU A 367 6.55 -18.94 -18.25
N LEU A 368 6.91 -17.98 -17.41
CA LEU A 368 7.19 -18.23 -16.00
C LEU A 368 5.94 -18.65 -15.23
N ALA A 369 4.77 -18.08 -15.56
CA ALA A 369 3.51 -18.41 -14.92
C ALA A 369 3.09 -19.87 -15.24
N ILE A 370 3.17 -20.28 -16.51
CA ILE A 370 2.84 -21.64 -16.94
C ILE A 370 3.79 -22.64 -16.28
N ALA A 371 5.12 -22.44 -16.41
CA ALA A 371 6.10 -23.34 -15.81
C ALA A 371 5.98 -23.42 -14.27
N GLY A 372 5.66 -22.28 -13.63
CA GLY A 372 5.45 -22.22 -12.19
C GLY A 372 4.17 -22.92 -11.75
N ALA A 373 3.06 -22.76 -12.47
CA ALA A 373 1.80 -23.42 -12.17
C ALA A 373 1.93 -24.95 -12.32
N ASP A 374 2.50 -25.41 -13.45
CA ASP A 374 2.75 -26.83 -13.71
C ASP A 374 3.66 -27.45 -12.62
N GLY A 375 4.71 -26.73 -12.21
CA GLY A 375 5.62 -27.18 -11.16
C GLY A 375 4.95 -27.28 -9.78
N LEU A 376 4.09 -26.31 -9.43
CA LEU A 376 3.34 -26.33 -8.16
C LEU A 376 2.28 -27.42 -8.15
N GLU A 377 1.57 -27.61 -9.26
CA GLU A 377 0.57 -28.66 -9.41
C GLU A 377 1.22 -30.07 -9.34
N ALA A 378 2.31 -30.28 -10.07
CA ALA A 378 3.06 -31.53 -10.05
C ALA A 378 3.63 -31.85 -8.65
N ALA A 379 3.99 -30.83 -7.86
CA ALA A 379 4.43 -30.98 -6.48
C ALA A 379 3.26 -31.17 -5.49
N GLY A 380 2.01 -31.09 -5.93
CA GLY A 380 0.82 -31.10 -5.06
C GLY A 380 0.75 -29.90 -4.10
N PHE A 381 1.49 -28.82 -4.40
CA PHE A 381 1.61 -27.64 -3.55
C PHE A 381 0.56 -26.59 -3.95
N THR A 382 -0.68 -26.85 -3.56
CA THR A 382 -1.85 -26.01 -3.86
C THR A 382 -2.64 -25.68 -2.58
N GLY A 383 -3.75 -25.00 -2.70
CA GLY A 383 -4.63 -24.70 -1.56
C GLY A 383 -4.02 -23.73 -0.55
N ILE A 384 -4.39 -23.91 0.72
CA ILE A 384 -3.94 -23.06 1.84
C ILE A 384 -2.41 -22.99 1.98
N PRO A 385 -1.65 -24.13 1.87
CA PRO A 385 -0.19 -24.09 1.95
C PRO A 385 0.45 -23.16 0.92
N LEU A 386 -0.04 -23.14 -0.32
CA LEU A 386 0.43 -22.23 -1.37
C LEU A 386 0.15 -20.77 -1.02
N CYS A 387 -1.08 -20.46 -0.56
CA CYS A 387 -1.45 -19.11 -0.17
C CYS A 387 -0.56 -18.57 0.97
N VAL A 388 -0.33 -19.41 2.00
CA VAL A 388 0.54 -19.04 3.13
C VAL A 388 1.99 -18.87 2.69
N ALA A 389 2.52 -19.77 1.85
CA ALA A 389 3.88 -19.65 1.33
C ALA A 389 4.07 -18.39 0.49
N PHE A 390 3.08 -18.01 -0.32
CA PHE A 390 3.13 -16.78 -1.10
C PHE A 390 3.12 -15.53 -0.19
N ILE A 391 2.29 -15.50 0.86
CA ILE A 391 2.31 -14.45 1.88
C ILE A 391 3.70 -14.34 2.52
N VAL A 392 4.29 -15.46 2.94
CA VAL A 392 5.63 -15.50 3.57
C VAL A 392 6.72 -15.03 2.59
N LEU A 393 6.64 -15.43 1.32
CA LEU A 393 7.56 -14.95 0.27
C LEU A 393 7.46 -13.43 0.13
N CYS A 394 6.25 -12.88 0.06
CA CYS A 394 6.05 -11.43 -0.03
C CYS A 394 6.62 -10.70 1.18
N SER A 395 6.42 -11.25 2.39
CA SER A 395 6.97 -10.68 3.64
C SER A 395 8.51 -10.71 3.65
N PHE A 396 9.11 -11.78 3.15
CA PHE A 396 10.57 -11.87 3.05
C PHE A 396 11.15 -10.83 2.08
N VAL A 397 10.55 -10.69 0.89
CA VAL A 397 10.99 -9.70 -0.10
C VAL A 397 10.77 -8.28 0.40
N ASN A 398 9.77 -8.05 1.24
CA ASN A 398 9.49 -6.76 1.85
C ASN A 398 10.65 -6.22 2.71
N ILE A 399 11.49 -7.09 3.27
CA ILE A 399 12.67 -6.67 4.04
C ILE A 399 13.66 -5.88 3.16
N PHE A 400 13.73 -6.23 1.87
CA PHE A 400 14.72 -5.67 0.92
C PHE A 400 14.14 -4.56 0.04
N VAL A 401 12.85 -4.59 -0.25
CA VAL A 401 12.16 -3.63 -1.13
C VAL A 401 10.96 -3.05 -0.37
N SER A 402 11.10 -1.84 0.15
CA SER A 402 10.07 -1.19 0.97
C SER A 402 8.87 -0.65 0.17
N SER A 403 9.01 -0.46 -1.15
CA SER A 403 7.93 0.05 -1.99
C SER A 403 6.94 -1.05 -2.36
N GLY A 404 5.71 -0.98 -1.84
CA GLY A 404 4.64 -1.94 -2.14
C GLY A 404 4.26 -1.95 -3.62
N SER A 405 4.17 -0.79 -4.27
CA SER A 405 3.88 -0.71 -5.70
C SER A 405 4.99 -1.32 -6.57
N ALA A 406 6.26 -1.05 -6.23
CA ALA A 406 7.40 -1.60 -6.97
C ALA A 406 7.44 -3.13 -6.88
N LYS A 407 7.19 -3.70 -5.70
CA LYS A 407 7.12 -5.16 -5.53
C LYS A 407 5.98 -5.78 -6.32
N TRP A 408 4.77 -5.18 -6.25
CA TRP A 408 3.63 -5.71 -6.98
C TRP A 408 3.81 -5.60 -8.48
N ALA A 409 4.45 -4.54 -8.97
CA ALA A 409 4.81 -4.40 -10.38
C ALA A 409 5.73 -5.52 -10.89
N ILE A 410 6.57 -6.09 -10.00
CA ILE A 410 7.43 -7.24 -10.32
C ILE A 410 6.63 -8.55 -10.17
N PHE A 411 5.81 -8.69 -9.16
CA PHE A 411 5.12 -9.93 -8.80
C PHE A 411 3.86 -10.17 -9.63
N ALA A 412 3.07 -9.13 -9.90
CA ALA A 412 1.79 -9.29 -10.59
C ALA A 412 1.92 -9.99 -11.96
N PRO A 413 2.87 -9.64 -12.84
CA PRO A 413 2.99 -10.28 -14.15
C PRO A 413 3.33 -11.79 -14.09
N ILE A 414 3.80 -12.27 -12.94
CA ILE A 414 4.16 -13.68 -12.73
C ILE A 414 3.08 -14.40 -11.93
N PHE A 415 2.76 -13.88 -10.73
CA PHE A 415 1.90 -14.57 -9.78
C PHE A 415 0.41 -14.45 -10.09
N VAL A 416 -0.05 -13.36 -10.72
CA VAL A 416 -1.45 -13.23 -11.12
C VAL A 416 -1.83 -14.30 -12.14
N PRO A 417 -1.14 -14.46 -13.28
CA PRO A 417 -1.45 -15.54 -14.22
C PRO A 417 -1.22 -16.93 -13.63
N MET A 418 -0.16 -17.13 -12.82
CA MET A 418 0.13 -18.41 -12.18
C MET A 418 -1.03 -18.86 -11.26
N PHE A 419 -1.53 -17.96 -10.40
CA PHE A 419 -2.66 -18.26 -9.52
C PHE A 419 -3.97 -18.40 -10.30
N MET A 420 -4.17 -17.65 -11.40
CA MET A 420 -5.31 -17.84 -12.29
C MET A 420 -5.32 -19.25 -12.89
N LEU A 421 -4.19 -19.74 -13.38
CA LEU A 421 -4.04 -21.12 -13.89
C LEU A 421 -4.37 -22.17 -12.84
N LEU A 422 -4.08 -21.90 -11.57
CA LEU A 422 -4.45 -22.75 -10.44
C LEU A 422 -5.90 -22.52 -9.95
N GLY A 423 -6.71 -21.74 -10.69
CA GLY A 423 -8.13 -21.52 -10.41
C GLY A 423 -8.42 -20.42 -9.36
N TYR A 424 -7.46 -19.58 -9.01
CA TYR A 424 -7.66 -18.49 -8.05
C TYR A 424 -8.02 -17.16 -8.71
N HIS A 425 -8.86 -16.38 -8.03
CA HIS A 425 -9.26 -15.05 -8.48
C HIS A 425 -8.08 -14.06 -8.37
N PRO A 426 -7.79 -13.22 -9.40
CA PRO A 426 -6.69 -12.25 -9.36
C PRO A 426 -6.74 -11.27 -8.20
N GLY A 427 -7.95 -10.80 -7.85
CA GLY A 427 -8.14 -9.94 -6.67
C GLY A 427 -7.77 -10.65 -5.36
N PHE A 428 -7.97 -11.97 -5.28
CA PHE A 428 -7.51 -12.77 -4.14
C PHE A 428 -5.98 -12.90 -4.13
N THR A 429 -5.34 -13.11 -5.25
CA THR A 429 -3.87 -13.11 -5.35
C THR A 429 -3.27 -11.77 -4.91
N GLN A 430 -3.89 -10.66 -5.32
CA GLN A 430 -3.52 -9.32 -4.85
C GLN A 430 -3.69 -9.18 -3.33
N LEU A 431 -4.74 -9.76 -2.75
CA LEU A 431 -4.96 -9.74 -1.31
C LEU A 431 -3.85 -10.46 -0.54
N LEU A 432 -3.46 -11.67 -0.98
CA LEU A 432 -2.37 -12.42 -0.35
C LEU A 432 -1.06 -11.63 -0.37
N TYR A 433 -0.77 -10.96 -1.49
CA TYR A 433 0.35 -10.04 -1.60
C TYR A 433 0.26 -8.93 -0.55
N ARG A 434 -0.89 -8.27 -0.41
CA ARG A 434 -1.11 -7.16 0.54
C ARG A 434 -0.85 -7.60 1.98
N ILE A 435 -1.30 -8.78 2.36
CA ILE A 435 -1.07 -9.36 3.68
C ILE A 435 0.42 -9.60 3.93
N GLY A 436 1.15 -10.09 2.92
CA GLY A 436 2.60 -10.30 3.03
C GLY A 436 3.41 -9.01 3.01
N ASP A 437 2.97 -8.01 2.25
CA ASP A 437 3.66 -6.74 2.09
C ASP A 437 3.63 -5.86 3.35
N SER A 438 2.54 -5.85 4.10
CA SER A 438 2.26 -4.79 5.07
C SER A 438 2.97 -4.93 6.42
N PRO A 439 2.93 -6.06 7.15
CA PRO A 439 3.41 -6.12 8.53
C PRO A 439 4.88 -5.78 8.70
N PHE A 440 5.73 -6.14 7.74
CA PHE A 440 7.18 -5.94 7.85
C PHE A 440 7.64 -4.53 7.46
N ASN A 441 6.76 -3.70 6.89
CA ASN A 441 7.06 -2.31 6.55
C ASN A 441 7.47 -1.47 7.77
N CYS A 442 6.95 -1.78 8.97
CA CYS A 442 7.20 -0.97 10.16
C CYS A 442 8.62 -1.11 10.75
N TRP A 443 9.39 -2.14 10.37
CA TRP A 443 10.73 -2.34 10.93
C TRP A 443 11.83 -2.44 9.88
N THR A 444 11.49 -2.49 8.59
CA THR A 444 12.53 -2.54 7.54
C THR A 444 13.40 -1.29 7.56
N PRO A 445 14.73 -1.42 7.62
CA PRO A 445 15.64 -0.27 7.59
C PRO A 445 15.65 0.43 6.22
N MET A 446 15.03 -0.16 5.20
CA MET A 446 14.85 0.44 3.86
C MET A 446 13.79 1.53 3.83
N SER A 447 12.92 1.60 4.85
CA SER A 447 11.95 2.68 4.96
C SER A 447 12.63 3.97 5.44
N ALA A 448 12.60 5.03 4.63
CA ALA A 448 13.11 6.34 5.04
C ALA A 448 12.41 6.90 6.29
N TYR A 449 11.16 6.48 6.51
CA TYR A 449 10.35 6.97 7.62
C TYR A 449 10.80 6.48 8.99
N ILE A 450 11.40 5.28 9.11
CA ILE A 450 11.92 4.80 10.40
C ILE A 450 13.09 5.67 10.89
N TRP A 451 13.92 6.15 9.95
CA TRP A 451 15.03 7.05 10.25
C TRP A 451 14.54 8.45 10.65
N MET A 452 13.48 8.93 10.01
CA MET A 452 12.83 10.18 10.40
C MET A 452 12.27 10.08 11.83
N ILE A 453 11.58 8.98 12.16
CA ILE A 453 11.06 8.74 13.51
C ILE A 453 12.19 8.70 14.54
N LEU A 454 13.28 8.00 14.21
CA LEU A 454 14.48 7.97 15.05
C LEU A 454 15.01 9.39 15.31
N SER A 455 15.15 10.19 14.26
CA SER A 455 15.63 11.57 14.34
C SER A 455 14.73 12.45 15.24
N VAL A 456 13.41 12.36 15.07
CA VAL A 456 12.45 13.09 15.89
C VAL A 456 12.50 12.62 17.35
N ALA A 457 12.59 11.32 17.57
CA ALA A 457 12.69 10.73 18.91
C ALA A 457 13.97 11.16 19.63
N GLN A 458 15.12 11.16 18.92
CA GLN A 458 16.40 11.62 19.46
C GLN A 458 16.40 13.12 19.79
N THR A 459 15.84 13.93 18.91
CA THR A 459 15.84 15.39 19.08
C THR A 459 14.92 15.83 20.22
N LYS A 460 13.76 15.17 20.40
CA LYS A 460 12.71 15.67 21.28
C LYS A 460 12.59 14.90 22.62
N TYR A 461 12.94 13.60 22.64
CA TYR A 461 12.58 12.74 23.77
C TYR A 461 13.74 11.95 24.38
N VAL A 462 14.51 11.23 23.56
CA VAL A 462 15.58 10.31 24.01
C VAL A 462 16.80 10.47 23.11
N PRO A 463 17.77 11.36 23.47
CA PRO A 463 18.92 11.67 22.62
C PRO A 463 19.76 10.46 22.20
N ASP A 464 19.91 9.47 23.08
CA ASP A 464 20.73 8.28 22.85
C ASP A 464 19.94 7.09 22.26
N LEU A 465 18.71 7.30 21.77
CA LEU A 465 17.90 6.24 21.19
C LEU A 465 18.58 5.67 19.95
N LYS A 466 18.71 4.35 19.86
CA LYS A 466 19.30 3.65 18.72
C LYS A 466 18.23 3.08 17.80
N ILE A 467 18.54 3.01 16.51
CA ILE A 467 17.65 2.38 15.51
C ILE A 467 17.34 0.92 15.88
N GLY A 468 18.32 0.19 16.40
CA GLY A 468 18.14 -1.17 16.87
C GLY A 468 17.06 -1.31 17.95
N THR A 469 16.88 -0.30 18.81
CA THR A 469 15.82 -0.28 19.81
C THR A 469 14.43 -0.19 19.17
N LEU A 470 14.26 0.65 18.16
CA LEU A 470 13.00 0.73 17.43
C LEU A 470 12.70 -0.61 16.72
N ILE A 471 13.65 -1.10 15.93
CA ILE A 471 13.49 -2.32 15.13
C ILE A 471 13.22 -3.54 16.04
N SER A 472 14.00 -3.74 17.10
CA SER A 472 13.86 -4.90 18.00
C SER A 472 12.52 -4.95 18.74
N ASN A 473 11.85 -3.81 18.94
CA ASN A 473 10.51 -3.77 19.51
C ASN A 473 9.40 -3.93 18.48
N MET A 474 9.64 -3.54 17.23
CA MET A 474 8.65 -3.67 16.16
C MET A 474 8.62 -5.06 15.51
N ILE A 475 9.75 -5.79 15.47
CA ILE A 475 9.80 -7.15 14.91
C ILE A 475 8.78 -8.11 15.55
N PRO A 476 8.73 -8.27 16.91
CA PRO A 476 7.75 -9.17 17.51
C PRO A 476 6.30 -8.77 17.20
N MET A 477 6.01 -7.47 17.21
CA MET A 477 4.69 -6.96 16.87
C MET A 477 4.30 -7.28 15.42
N SER A 478 5.22 -7.08 14.47
CA SER A 478 4.96 -7.38 13.06
C SER A 478 4.75 -8.87 12.81
N ILE A 479 5.51 -9.75 13.52
CA ILE A 479 5.32 -11.20 13.45
C ILE A 479 3.95 -11.61 13.99
N VAL A 480 3.54 -11.05 15.14
CA VAL A 480 2.19 -11.33 15.71
C VAL A 480 1.10 -10.87 14.76
N LEU A 481 1.25 -9.68 14.15
CA LEU A 481 0.30 -9.17 13.16
C LEU A 481 0.27 -10.05 11.91
N GLN A 482 1.42 -10.49 11.41
CA GLN A 482 1.52 -11.39 10.25
C GLN A 482 0.79 -12.71 10.51
N ILE A 483 1.04 -13.33 11.67
CA ILE A 483 0.40 -14.59 12.06
C ILE A 483 -1.13 -14.38 12.19
N ALA A 484 -1.55 -13.32 12.87
CA ALA A 484 -2.97 -12.99 13.02
C ALA A 484 -3.65 -12.80 11.66
N TRP A 485 -3.01 -12.10 10.74
CA TRP A 485 -3.55 -11.86 9.41
C TRP A 485 -3.63 -13.15 8.55
N ILE A 486 -2.59 -14.01 8.65
CA ILE A 486 -2.62 -15.34 8.01
C ILE A 486 -3.77 -16.19 8.56
N ILE A 487 -3.94 -16.24 9.88
CA ILE A 487 -5.05 -16.97 10.51
C ILE A 487 -6.40 -16.45 10.01
N VAL A 488 -6.57 -15.14 9.98
CA VAL A 488 -7.82 -14.51 9.54
C VAL A 488 -8.11 -14.80 8.07
N VAL A 489 -7.12 -14.70 7.17
CA VAL A 489 -7.37 -14.99 5.75
C VAL A 489 -7.69 -16.46 5.53
N VAL A 490 -7.05 -17.37 6.25
CA VAL A 490 -7.35 -18.82 6.17
C VAL A 490 -8.78 -19.11 6.65
N ILE A 491 -9.21 -18.49 7.76
CA ILE A 491 -10.59 -18.61 8.24
C ILE A 491 -11.55 -18.02 7.20
N TRP A 492 -11.26 -16.83 6.68
CA TRP A 492 -12.10 -16.13 5.70
C TRP A 492 -12.32 -16.95 4.43
N MET A 493 -11.24 -17.55 3.91
CA MET A 493 -11.30 -18.50 2.79
C MET A 493 -12.16 -19.72 3.11
N SER A 494 -11.98 -20.30 4.30
CA SER A 494 -12.65 -21.55 4.71
C SER A 494 -14.16 -21.37 4.88
N ILE A 495 -14.60 -20.16 5.28
CA ILE A 495 -16.04 -19.83 5.43
C ILE A 495 -16.63 -19.38 4.07
N GLY A 496 -15.80 -19.11 3.06
CA GLY A 496 -16.26 -18.68 1.74
C GLY A 496 -16.77 -17.23 1.69
N LEU A 497 -16.29 -16.35 2.59
CA LEU A 497 -16.66 -14.93 2.57
C LEU A 497 -16.03 -14.21 1.38
N PRO A 498 -16.74 -13.25 0.75
CA PRO A 498 -16.17 -12.43 -0.32
C PRO A 498 -15.13 -11.45 0.25
N PHE A 499 -14.06 -11.22 -0.50
CA PHE A 499 -12.99 -10.27 -0.14
C PHE A 499 -13.32 -8.82 -0.53
N GLY A 500 -14.16 -8.68 -1.54
CA GLY A 500 -14.72 -7.44 -2.04
C GLY A 500 -15.94 -7.74 -2.90
N PRO A 501 -16.59 -6.73 -3.49
CA PRO A 501 -17.72 -6.94 -4.38
C PRO A 501 -17.38 -7.88 -5.53
N GLY A 502 -18.03 -9.05 -5.59
CA GLY A 502 -17.83 -10.05 -6.64
C GLY A 502 -16.52 -10.85 -6.58
N VAL A 503 -15.72 -10.70 -5.52
CA VAL A 503 -14.40 -11.35 -5.40
C VAL A 503 -14.43 -12.43 -4.32
N GLY A 504 -14.38 -13.68 -4.75
CA GLY A 504 -14.16 -14.85 -3.91
C GLY A 504 -12.73 -15.40 -4.03
N VAL A 505 -12.52 -16.62 -3.54
CA VAL A 505 -11.26 -17.35 -3.70
C VAL A 505 -11.09 -17.85 -5.12
N ALA A 506 -12.15 -18.45 -5.69
CA ALA A 506 -12.11 -19.11 -6.99
C ALA A 506 -12.25 -18.12 -8.15
N LEU A 507 -11.53 -18.42 -9.24
CA LEU A 507 -11.69 -17.71 -10.51
C LEU A 507 -13.11 -17.98 -11.06
N PRO A 508 -13.83 -16.96 -11.56
CA PRO A 508 -15.11 -17.16 -12.22
C PRO A 508 -14.99 -18.08 -13.46
N ALA A 509 -15.99 -18.93 -13.67
CA ALA A 509 -16.01 -19.84 -14.82
C ALA A 509 -16.00 -19.06 -16.15
N GLY A 510 -15.26 -19.58 -17.15
CA GLY A 510 -15.21 -19.01 -18.49
C GLY A 510 -14.25 -17.83 -18.66
N ILE A 511 -13.35 -17.59 -17.71
CA ILE A 511 -12.27 -16.59 -17.82
C ILE A 511 -11.02 -17.18 -18.50
N LEU A 512 -10.72 -18.45 -18.23
CA LEU A 512 -9.67 -19.24 -18.87
C LEU A 512 -10.24 -20.20 -19.87
#